data_4aa097bc602230ddbb0520cb01524b98
#
_entry.id   4aa097bc602230ddbb0520cb01524b98
#
_cell.length_a   1.000
_cell.length_b   1.000
_cell.length_c   1.000
_cell.angle_alpha   90.00
_cell.angle_beta   90.00
_cell.angle_gamma   90.00
#
_symmetry.space_group_name_H-M   'P 1'
#
loop_
_entity.id
_entity.type
_entity.pdbx_description
1 polymer ?
#
loop_
_entity_poly.entity_id
_entity_poly.type
_entity_poly.pdbx_seq_one_letter_code
_entity_poly.pdbx_strand_id
1 'polypeptide(L)'
;MFMKIRFFHLNMFAIEGTRFIGKEKKMSKKTKYIDVNDFINQLNHPLEEVIEEVRKIVLSANKEITEHIKWNAPSFCYRNDDRITFRLNKNDCVQLVFHTGAKGKDTKDKGPLFQDQSHLLEWVADKRALLTFYDINEVKIKRDEIIEIVNLWLKATLV
;
A
#
# COMPACT_ATOMS: atom_id res chain seq x y z
N MET A 1 25.88 -61.47 -1.86
CA MET A 1 25.20 -62.26 -2.92
C MET A 1 24.37 -61.30 -3.72
N PHE A 2 24.94 -60.78 -4.75
CA PHE A 2 24.63 -60.77 -6.18
C PHE A 2 23.09 -60.72 -6.45
N MET A 3 22.57 -59.73 -7.18
CA MET A 3 22.70 -59.65 -8.65
C MET A 3 22.27 -58.30 -9.19
N LYS A 4 23.09 -57.76 -10.06
CA LYS A 4 22.78 -56.79 -11.11
C LYS A 4 21.81 -57.38 -12.11
N ILE A 5 20.86 -56.62 -12.65
CA ILE A 5 20.47 -56.75 -14.07
C ILE A 5 20.23 -55.36 -14.66
N ARG A 6 20.82 -55.21 -15.80
CA ARG A 6 21.01 -54.10 -16.74
C ARG A 6 19.98 -54.14 -17.87
N PHE A 7 19.78 -52.97 -18.48
CA PHE A 7 19.49 -52.73 -19.93
C PHE A 7 18.06 -53.00 -20.42
N PHE A 8 17.46 -52.16 -21.30
CA PHE A 8 17.83 -51.67 -22.66
C PHE A 8 16.87 -50.53 -23.02
N HIS A 9 17.32 -49.43 -23.49
CA HIS A 9 17.50 -48.92 -24.85
C HIS A 9 16.25 -48.57 -25.65
N LEU A 10 16.18 -47.28 -25.97
CA LEU A 10 15.91 -46.67 -27.30
C LEU A 10 14.47 -46.76 -27.84
N ASN A 11 13.78 -45.65 -28.00
CA ASN A 11 13.64 -45.11 -29.36
C ASN A 11 13.16 -43.63 -29.34
N MET A 12 13.86 -42.93 -30.15
CA MET A 12 13.70 -41.57 -30.60
C MET A 12 12.49 -41.47 -31.55
N PHE A 13 11.56 -40.59 -31.28
CA PHE A 13 10.75 -39.98 -32.34
C PHE A 13 10.63 -38.48 -32.03
N ALA A 14 11.31 -37.70 -32.82
CA ALA A 14 11.10 -36.28 -32.96
C ALA A 14 9.76 -36.06 -33.66
N ILE A 15 8.89 -35.26 -33.06
CA ILE A 15 7.83 -34.59 -33.80
C ILE A 15 7.92 -33.09 -33.46
N GLU A 16 8.14 -32.32 -34.50
CA GLU A 16 8.20 -30.87 -34.54
C GLU A 16 6.91 -30.22 -34.05
N GLY A 17 7.10 -29.08 -33.36
CA GLY A 17 6.27 -27.91 -33.60
C GLY A 17 4.96 -27.85 -32.84
N THR A 18 4.98 -27.38 -31.60
CA THR A 18 4.05 -26.33 -31.17
C THR A 18 4.64 -25.63 -29.93
N ARG A 19 5.16 -24.42 -30.12
CA ARG A 19 5.47 -23.50 -29.03
C ARG A 19 4.16 -23.10 -28.35
N PHE A 20 3.77 -23.81 -27.32
CA PHE A 20 2.85 -23.26 -26.32
C PHE A 20 3.61 -22.23 -25.52
N ILE A 21 3.45 -20.96 -25.90
CA ILE A 21 3.80 -19.84 -25.05
C ILE A 21 2.73 -19.80 -23.96
N GLY A 22 2.89 -20.66 -22.95
CA GLY A 22 2.17 -20.55 -21.70
C GLY A 22 2.60 -19.24 -21.05
N LYS A 23 1.75 -18.21 -21.11
CA LYS A 23 1.88 -17.06 -20.20
C LYS A 23 1.81 -17.64 -18.79
N GLU A 24 2.97 -17.80 -18.16
CA GLU A 24 3.04 -18.07 -16.74
C GLU A 24 2.30 -16.94 -16.04
N LYS A 25 1.12 -17.25 -15.51
CA LYS A 25 0.36 -16.40 -14.65
C LYS A 25 1.25 -16.16 -13.43
N LYS A 26 1.88 -14.98 -13.35
CA LYS A 26 2.69 -14.58 -12.20
C LYS A 26 1.84 -14.80 -10.96
N MET A 27 2.10 -15.89 -10.23
CA MET A 27 1.44 -16.16 -8.96
C MET A 27 1.68 -14.95 -8.07
N SER A 28 0.62 -14.26 -7.70
CA SER A 28 0.68 -13.19 -6.72
C SER A 28 1.35 -13.76 -5.47
N LYS A 29 2.43 -13.13 -5.02
CA LYS A 29 3.06 -13.51 -3.75
C LYS A 29 1.98 -13.46 -2.69
N LYS A 30 1.65 -14.61 -2.09
CA LYS A 30 0.73 -14.73 -0.98
C LYS A 30 1.15 -13.70 0.07
N THR A 31 0.27 -12.79 0.43
CA THR A 31 0.56 -11.80 1.48
C THR A 31 0.92 -12.55 2.75
N LYS A 32 2.01 -12.15 3.39
CA LYS A 32 2.53 -12.74 4.64
C LYS A 32 1.51 -12.59 5.78
N TYR A 33 0.65 -11.59 5.70
CA TYR A 33 -0.29 -11.18 6.73
C TYR A 33 -1.72 -11.54 6.32
N ILE A 34 -2.56 -11.90 7.29
CA ILE A 34 -3.96 -12.26 7.10
C ILE A 34 -4.79 -11.00 6.80
N ASP A 35 -4.59 -9.96 7.60
CA ASP A 35 -5.25 -8.65 7.49
C ASP A 35 -4.36 -7.52 8.04
N VAL A 36 -4.90 -6.32 8.14
CA VAL A 36 -4.19 -5.13 8.64
C VAL A 36 -3.93 -5.25 10.15
N ASN A 37 -4.81 -5.85 10.94
CA ASN A 37 -4.60 -6.04 12.37
C ASN A 37 -3.41 -6.98 12.61
N ASP A 38 -3.40 -8.11 11.89
CA ASP A 38 -2.28 -9.06 11.94
C ASP A 38 -0.96 -8.40 11.55
N PHE A 39 -0.97 -7.54 10.53
CA PHE A 39 0.20 -6.76 10.13
C PHE A 39 0.70 -5.85 11.26
N ILE A 40 -0.17 -5.05 11.87
CA ILE A 40 0.20 -4.08 12.90
C ILE A 40 0.73 -4.81 14.13
N ASN A 41 0.06 -5.86 14.59
CA ASN A 41 0.49 -6.68 15.72
C ASN A 41 1.89 -7.31 15.52
N GLN A 42 2.23 -7.69 14.30
CA GLN A 42 3.54 -8.26 13.97
C GLN A 42 4.62 -7.21 13.71
N LEU A 43 4.23 -5.96 13.45
CA LEU A 43 5.17 -4.88 13.12
C LEU A 43 6.04 -4.48 14.32
N ASN A 44 5.50 -4.57 15.54
CA ASN A 44 6.18 -4.19 16.79
C ASN A 44 6.81 -2.78 16.71
N HIS A 45 6.01 -1.81 16.25
CA HIS A 45 6.45 -0.43 16.05
C HIS A 45 6.40 0.36 17.35
N PRO A 46 7.40 1.19 17.70
CA PRO A 46 7.41 1.97 18.95
C PRO A 46 6.22 2.94 19.08
N LEU A 47 5.65 3.37 17.94
CA LEU A 47 4.49 4.28 17.87
C LEU A 47 3.22 3.54 17.44
N GLU A 48 2.98 2.33 17.95
CA GLU A 48 1.81 1.52 17.58
C GLU A 48 0.49 2.24 17.89
N GLU A 49 0.38 2.91 19.04
CA GLU A 49 -0.83 3.70 19.39
C GLU A 49 -1.08 4.86 18.41
N VAL A 50 -0.02 5.48 17.89
CA VAL A 50 -0.14 6.53 16.85
C VAL A 50 -0.67 5.93 15.56
N ILE A 51 -0.14 4.77 15.15
CA ILE A 51 -0.61 4.06 13.95
C ILE A 51 -2.10 3.72 14.08
N GLU A 52 -2.51 3.14 15.20
CA GLU A 52 -3.90 2.75 15.44
C GLU A 52 -4.86 3.95 15.49
N GLU A 53 -4.47 5.07 16.12
CA GLU A 53 -5.31 6.26 16.16
C GLU A 53 -5.43 6.92 14.79
N VAL A 54 -4.32 7.09 14.06
CA VAL A 54 -4.33 7.61 12.68
C VAL A 54 -5.20 6.74 11.77
N ARG A 55 -5.07 5.41 11.88
CA ARG A 55 -5.88 4.46 11.13
C ARG A 55 -7.38 4.65 11.38
N LYS A 56 -7.78 4.75 12.65
CA LYS A 56 -9.19 5.01 13.05
C LYS A 56 -9.70 6.33 12.47
N ILE A 57 -8.90 7.38 12.52
CA ILE A 57 -9.27 8.69 11.97
C ILE A 57 -9.49 8.60 10.46
N VAL A 58 -8.56 8.01 9.71
CA VAL A 58 -8.67 7.88 8.26
C VAL A 58 -9.92 7.06 7.88
N LEU A 59 -10.16 5.93 8.53
CA LEU A 59 -11.35 5.10 8.27
C LEU A 59 -12.65 5.83 8.64
N SER A 60 -12.63 6.69 9.66
CA SER A 60 -13.79 7.47 10.06
C SER A 60 -14.10 8.65 9.15
N ALA A 61 -13.13 9.12 8.36
CA ALA A 61 -13.30 10.28 7.50
C ALA A 61 -14.32 10.07 6.39
N ASN A 62 -14.44 8.84 5.87
CA ASN A 62 -15.43 8.50 4.85
C ASN A 62 -15.78 7.01 4.91
N LYS A 63 -17.09 6.71 4.97
CA LYS A 63 -17.62 5.33 5.07
C LYS A 63 -17.29 4.41 3.88
N GLU A 64 -16.89 4.98 2.74
CA GLU A 64 -16.50 4.22 1.55
C GLU A 64 -15.00 3.87 1.55
N ILE A 65 -14.23 4.33 2.54
CA ILE A 65 -12.83 3.94 2.68
C ILE A 65 -12.77 2.51 3.20
N THR A 66 -11.99 1.69 2.52
CA THR A 66 -11.62 0.35 2.96
C THR A 66 -10.10 0.26 3.12
N GLU A 67 -9.61 -0.75 3.82
CA GLU A 67 -8.17 -0.94 3.99
C GLU A 67 -7.73 -2.34 3.58
N HIS A 68 -6.48 -2.45 3.17
CA HIS A 68 -5.81 -3.71 2.88
C HIS A 68 -4.29 -3.54 2.99
N ILE A 69 -3.54 -4.63 2.91
CA ILE A 69 -2.07 -4.57 2.87
C ILE A 69 -1.60 -4.42 1.42
N LYS A 70 -0.83 -3.36 1.16
CA LYS A 70 -0.18 -3.10 -0.10
C LYS A 70 1.24 -2.59 0.13
N TRP A 71 2.22 -3.10 -0.63
CA TRP A 71 3.63 -2.73 -0.48
C TRP A 71 4.18 -2.89 0.94
N ASN A 72 3.74 -3.95 1.65
CA ASN A 72 4.07 -4.23 3.04
C ASN A 72 3.67 -3.10 4.01
N ALA A 73 2.56 -2.45 3.78
CA ALA A 73 1.98 -1.46 4.68
C ALA A 73 0.45 -1.41 4.54
N PRO A 74 -0.28 -0.96 5.57
CA PRO A 74 -1.70 -0.67 5.44
C PRO A 74 -1.94 0.43 4.42
N SER A 75 -2.86 0.19 3.49
CA SER A 75 -3.27 1.11 2.43
C SER A 75 -4.77 1.31 2.47
N PHE A 76 -5.20 2.55 2.35
CA PHE A 76 -6.60 2.95 2.33
C PHE A 76 -7.06 3.14 0.90
N CYS A 77 -8.09 2.38 0.56
CA CYS A 77 -8.67 2.32 -0.77
C CYS A 77 -10.00 3.08 -0.78
N TYR A 78 -10.20 3.88 -1.81
CA TYR A 78 -11.45 4.57 -2.08
C TYR A 78 -11.86 4.35 -3.53
N ARG A 79 -13.08 3.83 -3.75
CA ARG A 79 -13.61 3.49 -5.09
C ARG A 79 -12.64 2.61 -5.90
N ASN A 80 -12.14 1.55 -5.27
CA ASN A 80 -11.21 0.55 -5.83
C ASN A 80 -9.81 1.07 -6.22
N ASP A 81 -9.46 2.29 -5.80
CA ASP A 81 -8.11 2.82 -5.97
C ASP A 81 -7.48 3.18 -4.62
N ASP A 82 -6.22 2.81 -4.42
CA ASP A 82 -5.45 3.23 -3.24
C ASP A 82 -5.20 4.74 -3.30
N ARG A 83 -5.48 5.41 -2.20
CA ARG A 83 -5.35 6.86 -2.08
C ARG A 83 -4.39 7.31 -1.01
N ILE A 84 -4.28 6.52 0.06
CA ILE A 84 -3.43 6.84 1.20
C ILE A 84 -2.78 5.54 1.66
N THR A 85 -1.47 5.56 1.92
CA THR A 85 -0.74 4.37 2.39
C THR A 85 0.17 4.77 3.54
N PHE A 86 0.23 3.95 4.58
CA PHE A 86 1.19 4.13 5.65
C PHE A 86 2.62 3.95 5.15
N ARG A 87 3.53 4.76 5.69
CA ARG A 87 4.97 4.60 5.57
C ARG A 87 5.55 4.43 6.98
N LEU A 88 5.89 3.19 7.34
CA LEU A 88 6.24 2.76 8.68
C LEU A 88 7.68 2.23 8.78
N ASN A 89 8.57 2.75 7.95
CA ASN A 89 9.96 2.32 7.89
C ASN A 89 10.89 3.11 8.83
N LYS A 90 10.34 4.07 9.58
CA LYS A 90 11.04 4.85 10.60
C LYS A 90 10.44 4.55 11.97
N ASN A 91 11.27 4.51 13.01
CA ASN A 91 10.84 4.23 14.37
C ASN A 91 10.45 5.47 15.17
N ASP A 92 10.79 6.65 14.68
CA ASP A 92 10.61 7.95 15.34
C ASP A 92 9.40 8.74 14.85
N CYS A 93 8.75 8.28 13.78
CA CYS A 93 7.54 8.91 13.26
C CYS A 93 6.67 7.92 12.47
N VAL A 94 5.40 8.26 12.36
CA VAL A 94 4.40 7.62 11.51
C VAL A 94 4.07 8.55 10.36
N GLN A 95 4.12 8.07 9.13
CA GLN A 95 3.78 8.87 7.95
C GLN A 95 2.63 8.27 7.16
N LEU A 96 1.75 9.13 6.67
CA LEU A 96 0.80 8.83 5.60
C LEU A 96 1.33 9.38 4.29
N VAL A 97 1.32 8.57 3.25
CA VAL A 97 1.60 8.98 1.88
C VAL A 97 0.28 9.10 1.14
N PHE A 98 -0.08 10.30 0.78
CA PHE A 98 -1.21 10.61 -0.09
C PHE A 98 -0.78 10.51 -1.54
N HIS A 99 -1.53 9.77 -2.37
CA HIS A 99 -1.18 9.52 -3.77
C HIS A 99 -2.44 9.26 -4.63
N THR A 100 -2.29 9.27 -5.93
CA THR A 100 -3.40 9.07 -6.88
C THR A 100 -3.49 7.65 -7.42
N GLY A 101 -2.87 6.69 -6.72
CA GLY A 101 -2.81 5.28 -7.16
C GLY A 101 -1.71 5.04 -8.21
N ALA A 102 -1.78 3.86 -8.84
CA ALA A 102 -0.73 3.41 -9.77
C ALA A 102 -0.79 4.09 -11.16
N LYS A 103 -1.90 4.73 -11.51
CA LYS A 103 -2.14 5.28 -12.86
C LYS A 103 -1.72 6.75 -13.01
N GLY A 104 -1.50 7.46 -11.92
CA GLY A 104 -1.11 8.86 -11.95
C GLY A 104 0.40 9.04 -12.05
N LYS A 105 0.90 9.76 -13.07
CA LYS A 105 2.28 10.22 -13.06
C LYS A 105 2.35 11.52 -12.29
N ASP A 106 3.21 11.55 -11.30
CA ASP A 106 3.53 12.79 -10.57
C ASP A 106 4.32 13.72 -11.49
N THR A 107 4.06 15.01 -11.43
CA THR A 107 4.90 16.05 -12.02
C THR A 107 5.34 17.00 -10.93
N LYS A 108 6.42 17.75 -11.18
CA LYS A 108 6.87 18.82 -10.26
C LYS A 108 6.49 20.20 -10.75
N ASP A 109 5.97 20.27 -11.97
CA ASP A 109 5.73 21.53 -12.67
C ASP A 109 4.31 22.08 -12.44
N LYS A 110 3.42 21.24 -11.92
CA LYS A 110 2.06 21.64 -11.52
C LYS A 110 2.01 21.80 -10.02
N GLY A 111 1.32 22.82 -9.57
CA GLY A 111 1.09 23.03 -8.14
C GLY A 111 0.29 21.90 -7.50
N PRO A 112 0.13 21.91 -6.17
CA PRO A 112 -0.61 20.92 -5.42
C PRO A 112 -2.06 20.78 -5.91
N LEU A 113 -2.67 19.59 -5.73
CA LEU A 113 -4.06 19.32 -6.17
C LEU A 113 -5.09 20.25 -5.52
N PHE A 114 -4.81 20.74 -4.33
CA PHE A 114 -5.63 21.70 -3.60
C PHE A 114 -4.77 22.50 -2.62
N GLN A 115 -5.33 23.56 -2.10
CA GLN A 115 -4.68 24.38 -1.08
C GLN A 115 -5.01 23.82 0.30
N ASP A 116 -4.01 23.33 1.01
CA ASP A 116 -4.13 22.86 2.38
C ASP A 116 -4.06 24.04 3.35
N GLN A 117 -5.21 24.41 3.93
CA GLN A 117 -5.32 25.51 4.88
C GLN A 117 -4.70 25.16 6.26
N SER A 118 -4.62 23.88 6.59
CA SER A 118 -4.01 23.40 7.84
C SER A 118 -2.49 23.42 7.82
N HIS A 119 -1.89 23.48 6.63
CA HIS A 119 -0.45 23.38 6.41
C HIS A 119 0.18 22.09 6.98
N LEU A 120 -0.62 21.01 7.09
CA LEU A 120 -0.14 19.71 7.59
C LEU A 120 0.50 18.86 6.49
N LEU A 121 0.16 19.09 5.22
CA LEU A 121 0.70 18.34 4.12
C LEU A 121 2.04 18.88 3.63
N GLU A 122 3.03 18.02 3.61
CA GLU A 122 4.28 18.24 2.87
C GLU A 122 4.09 17.75 1.43
N TRP A 123 3.96 18.69 0.49
CA TRP A 123 3.81 18.36 -0.93
C TRP A 123 5.17 17.98 -1.55
N VAL A 124 5.32 16.72 -1.93
CA VAL A 124 6.55 16.22 -2.58
C VAL A 124 6.43 16.18 -4.11
N ALA A 125 5.21 16.24 -4.62
CA ALA A 125 4.88 16.38 -6.04
C ALA A 125 3.44 16.94 -6.17
N ASP A 126 2.98 17.25 -7.38
CA ASP A 126 1.62 17.74 -7.65
C ASP A 126 0.52 16.79 -7.16
N LYS A 127 0.78 15.46 -7.21
CA LYS A 127 -0.15 14.40 -6.85
C LYS A 127 0.36 13.50 -5.72
N ARG A 128 1.28 14.01 -4.92
CA ARG A 128 1.82 13.29 -3.78
C ARG A 128 2.16 14.22 -2.63
N ALA A 129 1.66 13.87 -1.45
CA ALA A 129 1.95 14.59 -0.22
C ALA A 129 2.22 13.62 0.93
N LEU A 130 2.91 14.11 1.95
CA LEU A 130 3.19 13.40 3.19
C LEU A 130 2.49 14.10 4.34
N LEU A 131 1.99 13.33 5.28
CA LEU A 131 1.52 13.80 6.58
C LEU A 131 2.27 13.00 7.64
N THR A 132 2.99 13.68 8.53
CA THR A 132 3.88 13.05 9.51
C THR A 132 3.39 13.30 10.92
N PHE A 133 3.45 12.28 11.77
CA PHE A 133 3.06 12.32 13.17
C PHE A 133 4.19 11.78 14.04
N TYR A 134 4.42 12.41 15.17
CA TYR A 134 5.48 12.04 16.12
C TYR A 134 4.94 11.50 17.44
N ASP A 135 3.73 11.89 17.85
CA ASP A 135 3.11 11.42 19.08
C ASP A 135 1.59 11.39 19.00
N ILE A 136 0.98 10.69 19.95
CA ILE A 136 -0.47 10.46 20.02
C ILE A 136 -1.28 11.73 20.33
N ASN A 137 -0.72 12.67 21.09
CA ASN A 137 -1.42 13.90 21.46
C ASN A 137 -1.55 14.81 20.22
N GLU A 138 -0.50 14.90 19.42
CA GLU A 138 -0.54 15.59 18.13
C GLU A 138 -1.68 15.06 17.25
N VAL A 139 -1.81 13.74 17.11
CA VAL A 139 -2.86 13.11 16.31
C VAL A 139 -4.24 13.45 16.85
N LYS A 140 -4.44 13.39 18.17
CA LYS A 140 -5.72 13.69 18.81
C LYS A 140 -6.13 15.16 18.65
N ILE A 141 -5.18 16.08 18.81
CA ILE A 141 -5.42 17.52 18.65
C ILE A 141 -5.80 17.85 17.20
N LYS A 142 -5.12 17.26 16.25
CA LYS A 142 -5.31 17.52 14.80
C LYS A 142 -6.34 16.63 14.13
N ARG A 143 -7.16 15.94 14.90
CA ARG A 143 -8.13 14.96 14.38
C ARG A 143 -9.02 15.52 13.27
N ASP A 144 -9.60 16.69 13.49
CA ASP A 144 -10.57 17.27 12.55
C ASP A 144 -9.90 17.76 11.27
N GLU A 145 -8.70 18.34 11.37
CA GLU A 145 -7.90 18.71 10.21
C GLU A 145 -7.47 17.48 9.40
N ILE A 146 -7.13 16.36 10.05
CA ILE A 146 -6.79 15.10 9.36
C ILE A 146 -7.99 14.59 8.57
N ILE A 147 -9.19 14.60 9.18
CA ILE A 147 -10.43 14.21 8.51
C ILE A 147 -10.71 15.09 7.29
N GLU A 148 -10.54 16.40 7.44
CA GLU A 148 -10.73 17.36 6.34
C GLU A 148 -9.76 17.08 5.20
N ILE A 149 -8.46 16.93 5.49
CA ILE A 149 -7.42 16.61 4.50
C ILE A 149 -7.74 15.31 3.75
N VAL A 150 -8.14 14.25 4.46
CA VAL A 150 -8.53 12.99 3.83
C VAL A 150 -9.67 13.22 2.84
N ASN A 151 -10.73 13.92 3.24
CA ASN A 151 -11.87 14.19 2.37
C ASN A 151 -11.52 15.09 1.17
N LEU A 152 -10.69 16.12 1.37
CA LEU A 152 -10.19 16.97 0.29
C LEU A 152 -9.38 16.15 -0.73
N TRP A 153 -8.50 15.25 -0.23
CA TRP A 153 -7.73 14.35 -1.09
C TRP A 153 -8.61 13.43 -1.92
N LEU A 154 -9.57 12.76 -1.25
CA LEU A 154 -10.51 11.88 -1.95
C LEU A 154 -11.29 12.64 -3.03
N LYS A 155 -11.77 13.85 -2.73
CA LYS A 155 -12.50 14.71 -3.67
C LYS A 155 -11.63 15.13 -4.85
N ALA A 156 -10.40 15.57 -4.60
CA ALA A 156 -9.48 16.06 -5.64
C ALA A 156 -8.99 14.93 -6.56
N THR A 157 -9.07 13.67 -6.13
CA THR A 157 -8.63 12.50 -6.90
C THR A 157 -9.76 11.70 -7.55
N LEU A 158 -10.98 12.23 -7.55
CA LEU A 158 -12.17 11.66 -8.21
C LEU A 158 -12.22 12.02 -9.73
N VAL A 159 -11.16 11.83 -10.47
CA VAL A 159 -11.13 12.10 -11.92
C VAL A 159 -11.25 10.82 -12.72
#